data_c59031d1e19e490433da2fe9660e26f0
#
_entry.id   c59031d1e19e490433da2fe9660e26f0
#
_cell.length_a   1.000
_cell.length_b   1.000
_cell.length_c   1.000
_cell.angle_alpha   90.00
_cell.angle_beta   90.00
_cell.angle_gamma   90.00
#
_symmetry.space_group_name_H-M   'P 1'
#
loop_
_entity.id
_entity.type
_entity.pdbx_description
1 polymer ?
#
loop_
_entity_poly.entity_id
_entity_poly.type
_entity_poly.pdbx_seq_one_letter_code
_entity_poly.pdbx_strand_id
1 'polypeptide(L)'
;MLSKEELKIKNTLFWNGFKKFMQKHKSSNGKRMNWVSYPSDVKNIYIRLYTDSKVARLSFEIQPKDNSIREIIWEQMTELKKVMEASMQHETIWDEKSYSVDGKIYSKIYWELSGVNYFNENDQEKIYEFLKDRLIEFDEFYQEFKEILISLTD
;
A
#
# COMPACT_ATOMS: atom_id res chain seq x y z
N MET A 1 2.51 -28.22 -7.83
CA MET A 1 1.73 -27.01 -8.22
C MET A 1 0.43 -26.96 -7.46
N LEU A 2 0.09 -25.82 -6.90
CA LEU A 2 -1.14 -25.68 -6.13
C LEU A 2 -2.35 -25.50 -7.05
N SER A 3 -3.46 -26.14 -6.71
CA SER A 3 -4.74 -25.93 -7.39
C SER A 3 -5.26 -24.52 -7.07
N LYS A 4 -6.29 -24.09 -7.81
CA LYS A 4 -6.94 -22.79 -7.53
C LYS A 4 -7.50 -22.73 -6.12
N GLU A 5 -8.10 -23.83 -5.64
CA GLU A 5 -8.64 -23.90 -4.29
C GLU A 5 -7.55 -23.83 -3.23
N GLU A 6 -6.45 -24.55 -3.44
CA GLU A 6 -5.30 -24.53 -2.53
C GLU A 6 -4.68 -23.14 -2.47
N LEU A 7 -4.57 -22.46 -3.61
CA LEU A 7 -4.08 -21.07 -3.66
C LEU A 7 -4.99 -20.13 -2.88
N LYS A 8 -6.31 -20.29 -3.05
CA LYS A 8 -7.29 -19.46 -2.35
C LYS A 8 -7.22 -19.66 -0.85
N ILE A 9 -7.12 -20.91 -0.41
CA ILE A 9 -6.97 -21.25 1.01
C ILE A 9 -5.69 -20.65 1.58
N LYS A 10 -4.57 -20.83 0.88
CA LYS A 10 -3.28 -20.31 1.30
C LYS A 10 -3.31 -18.78 1.40
N ASN A 11 -3.88 -18.13 0.40
CA ASN A 11 -4.02 -16.68 0.37
C ASN A 11 -4.86 -16.18 1.55
N THR A 12 -5.98 -16.84 1.82
CA THR A 12 -6.87 -16.51 2.93
C THR A 12 -6.15 -16.66 4.27
N LEU A 13 -5.43 -17.77 4.46
CA LEU A 13 -4.67 -18.02 5.68
C LEU A 13 -3.56 -16.99 5.88
N PHE A 14 -2.86 -16.66 4.80
CA PHE A 14 -1.78 -15.68 4.84
C PHE A 14 -2.30 -14.31 5.32
N TRP A 15 -3.35 -13.79 4.70
CA TRP A 15 -3.88 -12.47 5.06
C TRP A 15 -4.60 -12.45 6.41
N ASN A 16 -5.26 -13.54 6.78
CA ASN A 16 -5.83 -13.66 8.13
C ASN A 16 -4.74 -13.67 9.19
N GLY A 17 -3.61 -14.33 8.90
CA GLY A 17 -2.43 -14.31 9.78
C GLY A 17 -1.86 -12.91 9.91
N PHE A 18 -1.76 -12.20 8.81
CA PHE A 18 -1.28 -10.82 8.82
C PHE A 18 -2.22 -9.90 9.61
N LYS A 19 -3.52 -10.07 9.45
CA LYS A 19 -4.51 -9.32 10.20
C LYS A 19 -4.32 -9.49 11.70
N LYS A 20 -4.10 -10.73 12.17
CA LYS A 20 -3.81 -11.01 13.57
C LYS A 20 -2.49 -10.38 14.01
N PHE A 21 -1.48 -10.47 13.15
CA PHE A 21 -0.17 -9.90 13.40
C PHE A 21 -0.24 -8.39 13.63
N MET A 22 -1.11 -7.70 12.89
CA MET A 22 -1.29 -6.24 13.01
C MET A 22 -2.26 -5.81 14.12
N GLN A 23 -3.01 -6.73 14.70
CA GLN A 23 -4.14 -6.43 15.58
C GLN A 23 -3.79 -5.56 16.78
N LYS A 24 -2.58 -5.69 17.33
CA LYS A 24 -2.12 -4.91 18.49
C LYS A 24 -1.70 -3.50 18.14
N HIS A 25 -1.55 -3.19 16.85
CA HIS A 25 -1.09 -1.88 16.40
C HIS A 25 -2.28 -0.97 16.11
N LYS A 26 -2.26 0.21 16.70
CA LYS A 26 -3.25 1.25 16.42
C LYS A 26 -2.67 2.26 15.44
N SER A 27 -3.54 2.96 14.73
CA SER A 27 -3.14 4.09 13.90
C SER A 27 -2.49 5.18 14.75
N SER A 28 -1.71 6.03 14.12
CA SER A 28 -1.10 7.20 14.77
C SER A 28 -2.14 8.16 15.38
N ASN A 29 -3.39 8.07 14.90
CA ASN A 29 -4.51 8.85 15.47
C ASN A 29 -5.10 8.19 16.73
N GLY A 30 -4.54 7.07 17.19
CA GLY A 30 -4.99 6.35 18.40
C GLY A 30 -6.17 5.41 18.18
N LYS A 31 -6.71 5.34 16.97
CA LYS A 31 -7.87 4.50 16.66
C LYS A 31 -7.45 3.17 16.08
N ARG A 32 -8.36 2.19 16.15
CA ARG A 32 -8.19 0.91 15.47
C ARG A 32 -8.10 1.15 13.96
N MET A 33 -7.27 0.36 13.30
CA MET A 33 -7.06 0.48 11.86
C MET A 33 -7.26 -0.87 11.18
N ASN A 34 -7.95 -0.86 10.04
CA ASN A 34 -8.00 -2.01 9.14
C ASN A 34 -6.75 -1.96 8.27
N TRP A 35 -5.68 -2.61 8.74
CA TRP A 35 -4.38 -2.54 8.08
C TRP A 35 -4.34 -3.27 6.74
N VAL A 36 -5.14 -4.32 6.58
CA VAL A 36 -5.19 -5.09 5.33
C VAL A 36 -5.89 -4.31 4.22
N SER A 37 -6.92 -3.53 4.60
CA SER A 37 -7.65 -2.67 3.67
C SER A 37 -7.62 -1.24 4.19
N TYR A 38 -6.44 -0.65 4.22
CA TYR A 38 -6.22 0.68 4.75
C TYR A 38 -7.05 1.70 3.98
N PRO A 39 -7.95 2.44 4.65
CA PRO A 39 -8.82 3.40 3.97
C PRO A 39 -8.06 4.68 3.62
N SER A 40 -8.13 5.08 2.36
CA SER A 40 -7.51 6.34 1.95
C SER A 40 -8.33 7.56 2.33
N ASP A 41 -9.63 7.37 2.53
CA ASP A 41 -10.62 8.44 2.74
C ASP A 41 -10.72 9.41 1.56
N VAL A 42 -10.17 9.02 0.41
CA VAL A 42 -10.21 9.80 -0.83
C VAL A 42 -10.69 8.89 -1.96
N LYS A 43 -11.68 9.35 -2.70
CA LYS A 43 -12.25 8.60 -3.82
C LYS A 43 -11.17 8.34 -4.89
N ASN A 44 -11.12 7.09 -5.37
CA ASN A 44 -10.18 6.65 -6.40
C ASN A 44 -8.70 6.70 -6.01
N ILE A 45 -8.42 6.80 -4.73
CA ILE A 45 -7.09 6.59 -4.18
C ILE A 45 -7.13 5.34 -3.32
N TYR A 46 -6.20 4.43 -3.54
CA TYR A 46 -6.16 3.12 -2.87
C TYR A 46 -4.79 2.89 -2.25
N ILE A 47 -4.80 2.34 -1.05
CA ILE A 47 -3.58 1.89 -0.38
C ILE A 47 -3.67 0.38 -0.35
N ARG A 48 -2.79 -0.29 -1.10
CA ARG A 48 -2.90 -1.73 -1.35
C ARG A 48 -1.65 -2.48 -0.93
N LEU A 49 -1.89 -3.69 -0.43
CA LEU A 49 -0.84 -4.65 -0.13
C LEU A 49 -0.86 -5.72 -1.21
N TYR A 50 0.34 -6.14 -1.61
CA TYR A 50 0.50 -7.19 -2.60
C TYR A 50 1.70 -8.05 -2.24
N THR A 51 1.57 -9.36 -2.46
CA THR A 51 2.72 -10.27 -2.37
C THR A 51 2.51 -11.45 -3.30
N ASP A 52 3.61 -11.97 -3.82
CA ASP A 52 3.60 -13.14 -4.69
C ASP A 52 4.86 -13.99 -4.43
N SER A 53 5.28 -14.79 -5.39
CA SER A 53 6.44 -15.66 -5.26
C SER A 53 7.78 -14.91 -5.33
N LYS A 54 7.78 -13.59 -5.53
CA LYS A 54 9.01 -12.81 -5.77
C LYS A 54 9.12 -11.57 -4.91
N VAL A 55 7.99 -10.93 -4.55
CA VAL A 55 8.00 -9.61 -3.91
C VAL A 55 6.89 -9.49 -2.86
N ALA A 56 7.06 -8.50 -1.99
CA ALA A 56 6.01 -7.96 -1.13
C ALA A 56 6.00 -6.44 -1.32
N ARG A 57 4.82 -5.84 -1.39
CA ARG A 57 4.68 -4.44 -1.78
C ARG A 57 3.56 -3.74 -1.03
N LEU A 58 3.83 -2.50 -0.61
CA LEU A 58 2.81 -1.53 -0.23
C LEU A 58 2.75 -0.49 -1.34
N SER A 59 1.56 -0.21 -1.88
CA SER A 59 1.42 0.80 -2.94
C SER A 59 0.33 1.80 -2.60
N PHE A 60 0.59 3.05 -2.96
CA PHE A 60 -0.35 4.15 -2.92
C PHE A 60 -0.73 4.42 -4.37
N GLU A 61 -1.99 4.14 -4.74
CA GLU A 61 -2.44 4.15 -6.14
C GLU A 61 -3.43 5.26 -6.38
N ILE A 62 -3.13 6.10 -7.35
CA ILE A 62 -3.92 7.26 -7.74
C ILE A 62 -4.66 6.90 -9.02
N GLN A 63 -5.96 6.67 -8.94
CA GLN A 63 -6.75 6.09 -10.04
C GLN A 63 -8.00 6.87 -10.47
N PRO A 64 -8.07 8.21 -10.37
CA PRO A 64 -9.18 8.93 -10.95
C PRO A 64 -9.22 8.70 -12.46
N LYS A 65 -10.40 8.63 -13.03
CA LYS A 65 -10.57 8.48 -14.48
C LYS A 65 -10.11 9.72 -15.24
N ASP A 66 -10.32 10.90 -14.65
CA ASP A 66 -9.88 12.17 -15.21
C ASP A 66 -8.39 12.35 -15.02
N ASN A 67 -7.66 12.44 -16.13
CA ASN A 67 -6.21 12.61 -16.10
C ASN A 67 -5.80 13.92 -15.40
N SER A 68 -6.59 14.97 -15.54
CA SER A 68 -6.26 16.25 -14.89
C SER A 68 -6.29 16.14 -13.37
N ILE A 69 -7.29 15.42 -12.84
CA ILE A 69 -7.38 15.17 -11.40
C ILE A 69 -6.21 14.30 -10.93
N ARG A 70 -5.88 13.25 -11.69
CA ARG A 70 -4.74 12.39 -11.38
C ARG A 70 -3.43 13.19 -11.32
N GLU A 71 -3.22 14.07 -12.27
CA GLU A 71 -2.03 14.92 -12.35
C GLU A 71 -1.94 15.89 -11.18
N ILE A 72 -3.06 16.48 -10.77
CA ILE A 72 -3.12 17.39 -9.62
C ILE A 72 -2.73 16.66 -8.34
N ILE A 73 -3.25 15.45 -8.14
CA ILE A 73 -2.92 14.64 -6.97
C ILE A 73 -1.44 14.25 -7.01
N TRP A 74 -0.94 13.84 -8.17
CA TRP A 74 0.47 13.50 -8.35
C TRP A 74 1.39 14.67 -8.00
N GLU A 75 1.04 15.85 -8.50
CA GLU A 75 1.80 17.07 -8.21
C GLU A 75 1.82 17.36 -6.71
N GLN A 76 0.68 17.22 -6.03
CA GLN A 76 0.60 17.38 -4.58
C GLN A 76 1.50 16.38 -3.85
N MET A 77 1.48 15.13 -4.26
CA MET A 77 2.34 14.10 -3.65
C MET A 77 3.81 14.41 -3.91
N THR A 78 4.14 14.95 -5.08
CA THR A 78 5.52 15.37 -5.40
C THR A 78 5.99 16.48 -4.47
N GLU A 79 5.12 17.42 -4.12
CA GLU A 79 5.43 18.48 -3.15
C GLU A 79 5.67 17.91 -1.76
N LEU A 80 5.02 16.80 -1.41
CA LEU A 80 5.17 16.14 -0.11
C LEU A 80 6.29 15.08 -0.11
N LYS A 81 7.00 14.94 -1.22
CA LYS A 81 8.00 13.88 -1.41
C LYS A 81 9.01 13.77 -0.27
N LYS A 82 9.63 14.88 0.10
CA LYS A 82 10.67 14.89 1.16
C LYS A 82 10.12 14.43 2.49
N VAL A 83 8.93 14.90 2.84
CA VAL A 83 8.28 14.53 4.10
C VAL A 83 7.93 13.06 4.11
N MET A 84 7.34 12.58 3.02
CA MET A 84 6.95 11.18 2.91
C MET A 84 8.18 10.26 2.95
N GLU A 85 9.21 10.58 2.15
CA GLU A 85 10.42 9.75 2.10
C GLU A 85 11.18 9.76 3.43
N ALA A 86 11.08 10.86 4.20
CA ALA A 86 11.66 10.92 5.54
C ALA A 86 10.94 9.98 6.52
N SER A 87 9.64 9.77 6.33
CA SER A 87 8.85 8.84 7.16
C SER A 87 9.10 7.38 6.80
N MET A 88 9.39 7.11 5.53
CA MET A 88 9.55 5.75 5.03
C MET A 88 11.00 5.29 5.12
N GLN A 89 11.23 4.18 5.81
CA GLN A 89 12.58 3.61 6.04
C GLN A 89 12.96 2.63 4.92
N HIS A 90 12.56 2.93 3.70
CA HIS A 90 12.79 2.06 2.55
C HIS A 90 12.74 2.90 1.27
N GLU A 91 13.42 2.47 0.23
CA GLU A 91 13.42 3.16 -1.06
C GLU A 91 11.99 3.34 -1.59
N THR A 92 11.65 4.57 -1.95
CA THR A 92 10.35 4.90 -2.54
C THR A 92 10.45 4.91 -4.05
N ILE A 93 9.55 4.22 -4.73
CA ILE A 93 9.51 4.15 -6.19
C ILE A 93 8.31 4.98 -6.67
N TRP A 94 8.58 5.93 -7.56
CA TRP A 94 7.60 6.84 -8.14
C TRP A 94 7.31 6.45 -9.58
N ASP A 95 6.09 6.04 -9.86
CA ASP A 95 5.66 5.65 -11.20
C ASP A 95 4.42 6.46 -11.58
N GLU A 96 4.65 7.55 -12.30
CA GLU A 96 3.56 8.47 -12.68
C GLU A 96 2.57 7.84 -13.66
N LYS A 97 3.05 6.97 -14.54
CA LYS A 97 2.21 6.36 -15.57
C LYS A 97 2.38 4.85 -15.58
N SER A 98 1.48 4.19 -14.87
CA SER A 98 1.35 2.75 -14.88
C SER A 98 0.08 2.39 -15.66
N TYR A 99 -0.03 1.15 -16.10
CA TYR A 99 -1.19 0.69 -16.86
C TYR A 99 -1.86 -0.45 -16.14
N SER A 100 -3.19 -0.34 -15.95
CA SER A 100 -3.99 -1.41 -15.40
C SER A 100 -4.19 -2.51 -16.45
N VAL A 101 -4.76 -3.64 -16.03
CA VAL A 101 -5.00 -4.78 -16.92
C VAL A 101 -5.89 -4.38 -18.11
N ASP A 102 -6.83 -3.46 -17.90
CA ASP A 102 -7.73 -2.96 -18.94
C ASP A 102 -7.17 -1.76 -19.70
N GLY A 103 -5.88 -1.46 -19.54
CA GLY A 103 -5.17 -0.43 -20.29
C GLY A 103 -5.35 1.00 -19.80
N LYS A 104 -5.98 1.20 -18.65
CA LYS A 104 -6.14 2.54 -18.08
C LYS A 104 -4.86 3.01 -17.42
N ILE A 105 -4.56 4.30 -17.56
CA ILE A 105 -3.40 4.91 -16.91
C ILE A 105 -3.75 5.26 -15.48
N TYR A 106 -2.85 4.94 -14.56
CA TYR A 106 -2.92 5.37 -13.17
C TYR A 106 -1.51 5.69 -12.68
N SER A 107 -1.41 6.37 -11.55
CA SER A 107 -0.11 6.69 -10.95
C SER A 107 0.03 5.91 -9.65
N LYS A 108 1.25 5.50 -9.33
CA LYS A 108 1.50 4.80 -8.08
C LYS A 108 2.83 5.20 -7.48
N ILE A 109 2.85 5.16 -6.16
CA ILE A 109 4.04 5.37 -5.34
C ILE A 109 4.11 4.12 -4.47
N TYR A 110 5.25 3.41 -4.48
CA TYR A 110 5.28 2.14 -3.78
C TYR A 110 6.63 1.80 -3.17
N TRP A 111 6.58 0.83 -2.27
CA TRP A 111 7.73 0.31 -1.53
C TRP A 111 7.69 -1.21 -1.66
N GLU A 112 8.80 -1.79 -2.08
CA GLU A 112 8.83 -3.20 -2.47
C GLU A 112 10.03 -3.92 -1.88
N LEU A 113 9.78 -5.08 -1.32
CA LEU A 113 10.80 -6.02 -0.87
C LEU A 113 10.90 -7.14 -1.91
N SER A 114 12.08 -7.30 -2.50
CA SER A 114 12.36 -8.35 -3.47
C SER A 114 12.99 -9.56 -2.80
N GLY A 115 12.95 -10.70 -3.48
CA GLY A 115 13.62 -11.90 -3.00
C GLY A 115 12.85 -12.63 -1.91
N VAL A 116 11.56 -12.41 -1.81
CA VAL A 116 10.68 -13.12 -0.87
C VAL A 116 9.58 -13.84 -1.65
N ASN A 117 9.16 -14.98 -1.11
CA ASN A 117 8.13 -15.82 -1.71
C ASN A 117 7.09 -16.16 -0.64
N TYR A 118 5.87 -15.64 -0.80
CA TYR A 118 4.82 -15.86 0.20
C TYR A 118 4.37 -17.31 0.30
N PHE A 119 4.69 -18.14 -0.70
CA PHE A 119 4.45 -19.60 -0.63
C PHE A 119 5.43 -20.30 0.31
N ASN A 120 6.55 -19.66 0.62
CA ASN A 120 7.59 -20.21 1.50
C ASN A 120 7.35 -19.76 2.93
N GLU A 121 7.07 -20.71 3.83
CA GLU A 121 6.82 -20.40 5.23
C GLU A 121 7.98 -19.66 5.90
N ASN A 122 9.20 -19.90 5.46
CA ASN A 122 10.38 -19.21 6.00
C ASN A 122 10.42 -17.72 5.68
N ASP A 123 9.70 -17.30 4.61
CA ASP A 123 9.65 -15.90 4.21
C ASP A 123 8.45 -15.16 4.79
N GLN A 124 7.49 -15.87 5.37
CA GLN A 124 6.26 -15.26 5.89
C GLN A 124 6.55 -14.17 6.92
N GLU A 125 7.44 -14.43 7.86
CA GLU A 125 7.80 -13.46 8.90
C GLU A 125 8.45 -12.21 8.29
N LYS A 126 9.34 -12.40 7.32
CA LYS A 126 9.99 -11.29 6.61
C LYS A 126 8.97 -10.41 5.90
N ILE A 127 8.00 -11.03 5.23
CA ILE A 127 6.95 -10.32 4.52
C ILE A 127 6.09 -9.55 5.51
N TYR A 128 5.67 -10.19 6.59
CA TYR A 128 4.84 -9.57 7.63
C TYR A 128 5.56 -8.37 8.25
N GLU A 129 6.83 -8.51 8.60
CA GLU A 129 7.61 -7.42 9.19
C GLU A 129 7.77 -6.26 8.21
N PHE A 130 8.04 -6.56 6.94
CA PHE A 130 8.17 -5.53 5.91
C PHE A 130 6.86 -4.74 5.75
N LEU A 131 5.75 -5.44 5.57
CA LEU A 131 4.45 -4.80 5.37
C LEU A 131 4.02 -4.02 6.62
N LYS A 132 4.26 -4.57 7.80
CA LYS A 132 3.96 -3.87 9.06
C LYS A 132 4.74 -2.55 9.15
N ASP A 133 6.05 -2.61 8.95
CA ASP A 133 6.90 -1.42 9.08
C ASP A 133 6.49 -0.35 8.08
N ARG A 134 6.25 -0.74 6.83
CA ARG A 134 5.83 0.22 5.79
C ARG A 134 4.47 0.80 6.10
N LEU A 135 3.52 -0.01 6.57
CA LEU A 135 2.18 0.47 6.91
C LEU A 135 2.20 1.46 8.07
N ILE A 136 2.96 1.16 9.12
CA ILE A 136 3.06 2.05 10.29
C ILE A 136 3.72 3.37 9.90
N GLU A 137 4.80 3.32 9.12
CA GLU A 137 5.48 4.50 8.61
C GLU A 137 4.56 5.35 7.74
N PHE A 138 3.86 4.68 6.81
CA PHE A 138 2.92 5.33 5.90
C PHE A 138 1.77 5.96 6.67
N ASP A 139 1.23 5.26 7.65
CA ASP A 139 0.12 5.74 8.48
C ASP A 139 0.48 7.05 9.19
N GLU A 140 1.66 7.15 9.78
CA GLU A 140 2.13 8.37 10.42
C GLU A 140 2.09 9.56 9.46
N PHE A 141 2.63 9.37 8.26
CA PHE A 141 2.63 10.39 7.23
C PHE A 141 1.20 10.70 6.77
N TYR A 142 0.45 9.67 6.44
CA TYR A 142 -0.85 9.83 5.78
C TYR A 142 -1.90 10.46 6.69
N GLN A 143 -1.95 10.07 7.96
CA GLN A 143 -2.90 10.65 8.91
C GLN A 143 -2.64 12.15 9.12
N GLU A 144 -1.41 12.58 8.97
CA GLU A 144 -1.06 13.99 9.08
C GLU A 144 -1.43 14.81 7.84
N PHE A 145 -1.25 14.24 6.66
CA PHE A 145 -1.36 14.99 5.40
C PHE A 145 -2.58 14.68 4.55
N LYS A 146 -3.37 13.65 4.87
CA LYS A 146 -4.51 13.22 4.02
C LYS A 146 -5.56 14.32 3.78
N GLU A 147 -5.73 15.25 4.73
CA GLU A 147 -6.70 16.33 4.58
C GLU A 147 -6.42 17.21 3.37
N ILE A 148 -5.16 17.34 2.98
CA ILE A 148 -4.77 18.07 1.78
C ILE A 148 -5.37 17.39 0.55
N LEU A 149 -5.28 16.06 0.48
CA LEU A 149 -5.81 15.29 -0.63
C LEU A 149 -7.33 15.29 -0.64
N ILE A 150 -7.96 15.18 0.53
CA ILE A 150 -9.41 15.27 0.66
C ILE A 150 -9.91 16.62 0.12
N SER A 151 -9.22 17.69 0.46
CA SER A 151 -9.57 19.05 -0.01
C SER A 151 -9.45 19.19 -1.52
N LEU A 152 -8.48 18.53 -2.15
CA LEU A 152 -8.27 18.60 -3.60
C LEU A 152 -9.38 17.89 -4.40
N THR A 153 -10.04 16.93 -3.77
CA THR A 153 -11.00 16.06 -4.46
C THR A 153 -12.46 16.31 -4.09
N ASP A 154 -12.71 17.25 -3.24
CA ASP A 154 -14.07 17.66 -2.83
C ASP A 154 -14.78 18.45 -3.95
#